data_5538e1ebc4c34cb013883b0cf34ef9e8
#
_entry.id   5538e1ebc4c34cb013883b0cf34ef9e8
#
_cell.length_a   1.000
_cell.length_b   1.000
_cell.length_c   1.000
_cell.angle_alpha   90.00
_cell.angle_beta   90.00
_cell.angle_gamma   90.00
#
_symmetry.space_group_name_H-M   'P 1'
#
loop_
_entity.id
_entity.type
_entity.pdbx_description
1 polymer ?
#
loop_
_entity_poly.entity_id
_entity_poly.type
_entity_poly.pdbx_seq_one_letter_code
_entity_poly.pdbx_strand_id
1 'polypeptide(L)'
;MSSRATEFYISPQGHSYPVQKVISALSTLTSEERLQRITSVLEQRITSLALGVEDLHHEHNGAACLRTAEGLGVHRIFAAEIRNTYPHPAMDSDLRPTDKKGRIPKGITMHAHRWVDMEIYKGQEHLSAGVEMVQAAQARGYKVFGAGPRGQFELLDLPIEQPIMVLFGNEASGLREDTMQACDGVFRIPMFGFTESFNISVSVGMVLEQLGARIRHQLNQQGLNGELSESEKDWWRAQWIARDLRGIDIILKELLG
;
A
#
# COMPACT_ATOMS: atom_id res chain seq x y z
N MET A 1 -0.38 12.57 12.20
CA MET A 1 0.00 11.21 11.80
C MET A 1 0.01 10.33 13.04
N SER A 2 -0.84 9.31 13.13
CA SER A 2 -0.73 8.32 14.21
C SER A 2 0.53 7.52 13.96
N SER A 3 1.59 7.77 14.74
CA SER A 3 2.80 6.95 14.69
C SER A 3 2.43 5.55 15.16
N ARG A 4 2.57 4.53 14.30
CA ARG A 4 2.64 3.16 14.80
C ARG A 4 3.72 3.12 15.87
N ALA A 5 3.47 2.34 16.93
CA ALA A 5 4.53 2.04 17.89
C ALA A 5 5.62 1.26 17.13
N THR A 6 6.70 1.96 16.73
CA THR A 6 7.79 1.41 15.91
C THR A 6 8.92 0.82 16.76
N GLU A 7 8.75 0.80 18.08
CA GLU A 7 9.78 0.31 19.00
C GLU A 7 9.87 -1.22 19.05
N PHE A 8 8.74 -1.91 18.78
CA PHE A 8 8.65 -3.36 18.89
C PHE A 8 8.19 -4.02 17.59
N TYR A 9 8.84 -5.13 17.27
CA TYR A 9 8.39 -6.10 16.28
C TYR A 9 7.49 -7.13 16.97
N ILE A 10 6.33 -7.39 16.40
CA ILE A 10 5.40 -8.44 16.87
C ILE A 10 5.50 -9.62 15.92
N SER A 11 5.89 -10.77 16.44
CA SER A 11 6.00 -12.00 15.66
C SER A 11 4.61 -12.57 15.30
N PRO A 12 4.49 -13.49 14.34
CA PRO A 12 3.22 -14.14 13.99
C PRO A 12 2.51 -14.80 15.18
N GLN A 13 3.25 -15.32 16.16
CA GLN A 13 2.69 -15.90 17.39
C GLN A 13 2.42 -14.87 18.49
N GLY A 14 2.60 -13.57 18.23
CA GLY A 14 2.29 -12.49 19.15
C GLY A 14 3.40 -12.14 20.16
N HIS A 15 4.60 -12.70 20.01
CA HIS A 15 5.73 -12.34 20.86
C HIS A 15 6.29 -10.95 20.41
N SER A 16 6.65 -10.14 21.40
CA SER A 16 7.15 -8.78 21.21
C SER A 16 8.66 -8.71 21.43
N TYR A 17 9.38 -8.16 20.46
CA TYR A 17 10.84 -8.00 20.50
C TYR A 17 11.23 -6.58 20.15
N PRO A 18 12.23 -5.96 20.81
CA PRO A 18 12.76 -4.67 20.41
C PRO A 18 13.25 -4.71 18.96
N VAL A 19 12.85 -3.75 18.15
CA VAL A 19 13.13 -3.71 16.69
C VAL A 19 14.64 -3.82 16.40
N GLN A 20 15.48 -3.10 17.15
CA GLN A 20 16.93 -3.12 16.94
C GLN A 20 17.54 -4.51 17.20
N LYS A 21 17.03 -5.24 18.19
CA LYS A 21 17.47 -6.61 18.46
C LYS A 21 17.09 -7.55 17.32
N VAL A 22 15.87 -7.41 16.79
CA VAL A 22 15.41 -8.20 15.64
C VAL A 22 16.27 -7.92 14.41
N ILE A 23 16.53 -6.66 14.07
CA ILE A 23 17.41 -6.29 12.95
C ILE A 23 18.79 -6.92 13.12
N SER A 24 19.41 -6.72 14.29
CA SER A 24 20.76 -7.24 14.56
C SER A 24 20.83 -8.77 14.43
N ALA A 25 19.86 -9.48 15.03
CA ALA A 25 19.82 -10.94 14.97
C ALA A 25 19.59 -11.47 13.55
N LEU A 26 18.56 -10.95 12.84
CA LEU A 26 18.16 -11.47 11.54
C LEU A 26 19.09 -11.02 10.40
N SER A 27 19.83 -9.92 10.56
CA SER A 27 20.83 -9.48 9.59
C SER A 27 21.95 -10.52 9.42
N THR A 28 22.27 -11.31 10.45
CA THR A 28 23.27 -12.38 10.36
C THR A 28 22.81 -13.56 9.47
N LEU A 29 21.50 -13.67 9.25
CA LEU A 29 20.88 -14.73 8.44
C LEU A 29 20.47 -14.24 7.04
N THR A 30 20.78 -12.98 6.71
CA THR A 30 20.37 -12.32 5.46
C THR A 30 21.59 -11.87 4.68
N SER A 31 21.59 -12.07 3.35
CA SER A 31 22.72 -11.62 2.54
C SER A 31 22.86 -10.10 2.57
N GLU A 32 24.10 -9.62 2.47
CA GLU A 32 24.37 -8.18 2.45
C GLU A 32 23.71 -7.48 1.27
N GLU A 33 23.69 -8.09 0.09
CA GLU A 33 22.98 -7.59 -1.09
C GLU A 33 21.47 -7.36 -0.79
N ARG A 34 20.86 -8.32 -0.07
CA ARG A 34 19.45 -8.21 0.33
C ARG A 34 19.22 -7.07 1.33
N LEU A 35 20.09 -6.94 2.31
CA LEU A 35 20.03 -5.84 3.31
C LEU A 35 20.19 -4.47 2.63
N GLN A 36 21.16 -4.33 1.73
CA GLN A 36 21.36 -3.12 0.95
C GLN A 36 20.14 -2.78 0.10
N ARG A 37 19.53 -3.78 -0.55
CA ARG A 37 18.31 -3.59 -1.34
C ARG A 37 17.14 -3.12 -0.47
N ILE A 38 16.92 -3.73 0.69
CA ILE A 38 15.89 -3.31 1.65
C ILE A 38 16.11 -1.85 2.06
N THR A 39 17.33 -1.48 2.43
CA THR A 39 17.68 -0.12 2.82
C THR A 39 17.39 0.87 1.69
N SER A 40 17.90 0.61 0.49
CA SER A 40 17.70 1.48 -0.68
C SER A 40 16.21 1.68 -1.02
N VAL A 41 15.38 0.64 -0.87
CA VAL A 41 13.95 0.75 -1.13
C VAL A 41 13.25 1.56 -0.05
N LEU A 42 13.59 1.37 1.24
CA LEU A 42 13.01 2.13 2.35
C LEU A 42 13.31 3.63 2.26
N GLU A 43 14.52 3.99 1.83
CA GLU A 43 14.93 5.38 1.64
C GLU A 43 14.13 6.12 0.58
N GLN A 44 13.47 5.41 -0.34
CA GLN A 44 12.72 5.97 -1.45
C GLN A 44 11.20 5.89 -1.28
N ARG A 45 10.70 5.40 -0.13
CA ARG A 45 9.26 5.32 0.12
C ARG A 45 8.64 6.68 0.37
N ILE A 46 7.52 6.94 -0.32
CA ILE A 46 6.68 8.12 -0.09
C ILE A 46 5.42 7.71 0.65
N THR A 47 5.04 8.51 1.63
CA THR A 47 3.86 8.31 2.48
C THR A 47 2.83 9.43 2.36
N SER A 48 3.20 10.56 1.78
CA SER A 48 2.28 11.65 1.46
C SER A 48 1.35 11.35 0.28
N LEU A 49 1.67 10.33 -0.53
CA LEU A 49 0.78 9.77 -1.56
C LEU A 49 0.34 8.38 -1.13
N ALA A 50 -0.97 8.16 -1.08
CA ALA A 50 -1.56 6.86 -0.81
C ALA A 50 -2.48 6.43 -1.96
N LEU A 51 -2.58 5.12 -2.17
CA LEU A 51 -3.55 4.50 -3.08
C LEU A 51 -4.72 3.94 -2.28
N GLY A 52 -5.94 4.37 -2.61
CA GLY A 52 -7.18 3.77 -2.17
C GLY A 52 -7.84 2.97 -3.30
N VAL A 53 -8.40 1.81 -2.98
CA VAL A 53 -9.16 0.99 -3.94
C VAL A 53 -10.44 0.47 -3.29
N GLU A 54 -11.55 0.52 -4.02
CA GLU A 54 -12.85 0.05 -3.54
C GLU A 54 -13.38 -1.07 -4.43
N ASP A 55 -13.58 -2.26 -3.84
CA ASP A 55 -14.29 -3.43 -4.40
C ASP A 55 -13.86 -3.82 -5.82
N LEU A 56 -12.55 -3.84 -6.11
CA LEU A 56 -12.06 -4.21 -7.44
C LEU A 56 -12.52 -5.60 -7.83
N HIS A 57 -13.13 -5.72 -9.02
CA HIS A 57 -13.77 -6.94 -9.48
C HIS A 57 -12.75 -8.01 -9.92
N HIS A 58 -11.69 -7.59 -10.59
CA HIS A 58 -10.71 -8.52 -11.14
C HIS A 58 -9.45 -8.57 -10.27
N GLU A 59 -9.14 -9.74 -9.71
CA GLU A 59 -7.90 -9.98 -8.95
C GLU A 59 -6.65 -9.51 -9.69
N HIS A 60 -6.62 -9.68 -11.03
CA HIS A 60 -5.53 -9.23 -11.87
C HIS A 60 -5.33 -7.72 -11.85
N ASN A 61 -6.40 -6.95 -11.87
CA ASN A 61 -6.33 -5.49 -11.80
C ASN A 61 -5.85 -5.04 -10.42
N GLY A 62 -6.41 -5.62 -9.36
CA GLY A 62 -5.98 -5.35 -7.99
C GLY A 62 -4.48 -5.63 -7.78
N ALA A 63 -4.04 -6.79 -8.25
CA ALA A 63 -2.64 -7.19 -8.21
C ALA A 63 -1.73 -6.24 -9.02
N ALA A 64 -2.19 -5.80 -10.20
CA ALA A 64 -1.44 -4.86 -11.04
C ALA A 64 -1.36 -3.47 -10.41
N CYS A 65 -2.47 -2.96 -9.83
CA CYS A 65 -2.49 -1.69 -9.10
C CYS A 65 -1.48 -1.69 -7.94
N LEU A 66 -1.49 -2.77 -7.15
CA LEU A 66 -0.59 -2.93 -6.02
C LEU A 66 0.88 -3.00 -6.44
N ARG A 67 1.18 -3.76 -7.50
CA ARG A 67 2.53 -3.84 -8.06
C ARG A 67 3.01 -2.49 -8.58
N THR A 68 2.14 -1.73 -9.24
CA THR A 68 2.43 -0.39 -9.74
C THR A 68 2.73 0.58 -8.61
N ALA A 69 1.88 0.61 -7.57
CA ALA A 69 2.08 1.46 -6.39
C ALA A 69 3.40 1.12 -5.67
N GLU A 70 3.66 -0.17 -5.44
CA GLU A 70 4.92 -0.64 -4.84
C GLU A 70 6.12 -0.22 -5.66
N GLY A 71 6.10 -0.45 -6.97
CA GLY A 71 7.19 -0.11 -7.89
C GLY A 71 7.47 1.39 -8.00
N LEU A 72 6.46 2.23 -7.84
CA LEU A 72 6.58 3.69 -7.78
C LEU A 72 6.96 4.22 -6.38
N GLY A 73 7.14 3.33 -5.40
CA GLY A 73 7.53 3.69 -4.03
C GLY A 73 6.40 4.25 -3.17
N VAL A 74 5.14 4.17 -3.62
CA VAL A 74 3.97 4.49 -2.79
C VAL A 74 3.88 3.46 -1.69
N HIS A 75 3.95 3.93 -0.42
CA HIS A 75 4.08 3.01 0.70
C HIS A 75 2.75 2.58 1.29
N ARG A 76 1.72 3.44 1.27
CA ARG A 76 0.43 3.20 1.92
C ARG A 76 -0.65 2.86 0.93
N ILE A 77 -1.34 1.75 1.20
CA ILE A 77 -2.44 1.23 0.41
C ILE A 77 -3.64 1.01 1.32
N PHE A 78 -4.79 1.53 0.90
CA PHE A 78 -6.07 1.35 1.58
C PHE A 78 -7.00 0.58 0.64
N ALA A 79 -7.61 -0.50 1.12
CA ALA A 79 -8.53 -1.28 0.31
C ALA A 79 -9.85 -1.52 1.03
N ALA A 80 -10.96 -1.17 0.38
CA ALA A 80 -12.29 -1.49 0.85
C ALA A 80 -12.80 -2.75 0.15
N GLU A 81 -13.06 -3.81 0.93
CA GLU A 81 -13.61 -5.08 0.48
C GLU A 81 -15.12 -5.08 0.73
N ILE A 82 -15.92 -5.25 -0.34
CA ILE A 82 -17.39 -5.33 -0.25
C ILE A 82 -17.84 -6.69 -0.75
N ARG A 83 -17.63 -6.99 -2.01
CA ARG A 83 -17.93 -8.28 -2.66
C ARG A 83 -16.69 -9.06 -3.01
N ASN A 84 -15.61 -8.35 -3.24
CA ASN A 84 -14.34 -8.91 -3.71
C ASN A 84 -13.26 -8.71 -2.64
N THR A 85 -12.34 -9.67 -2.53
CA THR A 85 -11.19 -9.60 -1.64
C THR A 85 -9.96 -9.06 -2.37
N TYR A 86 -9.09 -8.37 -1.66
CA TYR A 86 -7.87 -7.80 -2.20
C TYR A 86 -6.64 -8.61 -1.78
N PRO A 87 -5.59 -8.74 -2.62
CA PRO A 87 -4.35 -9.39 -2.22
C PRO A 87 -3.78 -8.76 -0.94
N HIS A 88 -3.60 -9.55 0.11
CA HIS A 88 -3.23 -9.07 1.45
C HIS A 88 -1.98 -9.80 1.96
N PRO A 89 -1.09 -9.16 2.73
CA PRO A 89 0.09 -9.82 3.32
C PRO A 89 -0.23 -11.08 4.13
N ALA A 90 -1.37 -11.14 4.81
CA ALA A 90 -1.81 -12.33 5.54
C ALA A 90 -2.14 -13.53 4.64
N MET A 91 -2.33 -13.33 3.32
CA MET A 91 -2.51 -14.43 2.37
C MET A 91 -1.21 -15.18 2.04
N ASP A 92 -0.07 -14.71 2.54
CA ASP A 92 1.22 -15.39 2.41
C ASP A 92 1.44 -16.53 3.43
N SER A 93 0.44 -16.81 4.30
CA SER A 93 0.47 -17.99 5.15
C SER A 93 0.50 -19.26 4.30
N ASP A 94 1.03 -20.37 4.86
CA ASP A 94 1.21 -21.68 4.23
C ASP A 94 -0.09 -22.33 3.67
N LEU A 95 -1.21 -21.62 3.72
CA LEU A 95 -2.54 -22.01 3.25
C LEU A 95 -2.85 -21.56 1.82
N ARG A 96 -1.86 -21.18 1.00
CA ARG A 96 -2.13 -20.82 -0.41
C ARG A 96 -2.75 -21.99 -1.15
N PRO A 97 -3.87 -21.78 -1.86
CA PRO A 97 -4.36 -22.80 -2.75
C PRO A 97 -3.30 -23.08 -3.82
N THR A 98 -2.82 -24.30 -3.85
CA THR A 98 -1.97 -24.80 -4.94
C THR A 98 -2.83 -25.08 -6.16
N ASP A 99 -2.26 -24.91 -7.37
CA ASP A 99 -2.92 -25.37 -8.59
C ASP A 99 -3.11 -26.91 -8.54
N LYS A 100 -3.88 -27.45 -9.49
CA LYS A 100 -4.12 -28.92 -9.59
C LYS A 100 -2.82 -29.77 -9.71
N LYS A 101 -1.65 -29.13 -9.84
CA LYS A 101 -0.32 -29.75 -9.91
C LYS A 101 0.51 -29.44 -8.65
N GLY A 102 -0.09 -28.91 -7.59
CA GLY A 102 0.59 -28.56 -6.33
C GLY A 102 1.55 -27.37 -6.42
N ARG A 103 1.47 -26.56 -7.49
CA ARG A 103 2.31 -25.37 -7.67
C ARG A 103 1.58 -24.15 -7.15
N ILE A 104 2.27 -23.32 -6.38
CA ILE A 104 1.77 -21.99 -6.01
C ILE A 104 1.81 -21.14 -7.30
N PRO A 105 0.67 -20.63 -7.78
CA PRO A 105 0.67 -19.72 -8.91
C PRO A 105 1.63 -18.56 -8.60
N LYS A 106 2.54 -18.23 -9.50
CA LYS A 106 3.32 -17.00 -9.40
C LYS A 106 2.30 -15.85 -9.50
N GLY A 107 1.88 -15.33 -8.35
CA GLY A 107 0.85 -14.33 -8.28
C GLY A 107 1.24 -13.10 -9.12
N ILE A 108 0.27 -12.47 -9.74
CA ILE A 108 0.44 -11.27 -10.56
C ILE A 108 1.04 -10.12 -9.75
N THR A 109 0.80 -10.11 -8.44
CA THR A 109 1.41 -9.17 -7.49
C THR A 109 2.93 -9.25 -7.46
N MET A 110 3.55 -10.37 -7.91
CA MET A 110 4.96 -10.66 -7.69
C MET A 110 5.41 -10.37 -6.24
N HIS A 111 4.52 -10.65 -5.27
CA HIS A 111 4.69 -10.40 -3.84
C HIS A 111 4.75 -8.91 -3.43
N ALA A 112 4.30 -7.97 -4.28
CA ALA A 112 4.30 -6.54 -3.96
C ALA A 112 3.57 -6.21 -2.64
N HIS A 113 2.49 -6.95 -2.32
CA HIS A 113 1.75 -6.81 -1.05
C HIS A 113 2.61 -7.00 0.20
N ARG A 114 3.74 -7.68 0.11
CA ARG A 114 4.67 -7.89 1.23
C ARG A 114 5.50 -6.64 1.57
N TRP A 115 5.60 -5.70 0.66
CA TRP A 115 6.53 -4.58 0.72
C TRP A 115 5.86 -3.22 0.91
N VAL A 116 4.56 -3.21 1.17
CA VAL A 116 3.75 -2.01 1.41
C VAL A 116 3.04 -2.07 2.75
N ASP A 117 2.62 -0.93 3.25
CA ASP A 117 1.72 -0.78 4.39
C ASP A 117 0.27 -0.81 3.89
N MET A 118 -0.38 -1.96 4.06
CA MET A 118 -1.71 -2.19 3.52
C MET A 118 -2.75 -2.36 4.62
N GLU A 119 -3.87 -1.66 4.48
CA GLU A 119 -5.00 -1.75 5.39
C GLU A 119 -6.27 -2.13 4.63
N ILE A 120 -7.02 -3.08 5.21
CA ILE A 120 -8.26 -3.60 4.64
C ILE A 120 -9.44 -3.15 5.49
N TYR A 121 -10.46 -2.61 4.84
CA TYR A 121 -11.73 -2.16 5.42
C TYR A 121 -12.86 -3.02 4.90
N LYS A 122 -13.69 -3.54 5.80
CA LYS A 122 -14.82 -4.43 5.45
C LYS A 122 -16.18 -3.81 5.74
N GLY A 123 -16.18 -2.60 6.25
CA GLY A 123 -17.36 -1.91 6.72
C GLY A 123 -17.80 -2.38 8.10
N GLN A 124 -18.76 -1.67 8.63
CA GLN A 124 -19.42 -1.96 9.92
C GLN A 124 -20.93 -1.88 9.70
N GLU A 125 -21.73 -2.27 10.69
CA GLU A 125 -23.20 -2.38 10.59
C GLU A 125 -23.89 -1.15 9.98
N HIS A 126 -23.35 0.06 10.27
CA HIS A 126 -23.90 1.33 9.78
C HIS A 126 -22.96 2.15 8.89
N LEU A 127 -21.81 1.55 8.50
CA LEU A 127 -20.77 2.26 7.76
C LEU A 127 -20.22 1.37 6.64
N SER A 128 -20.35 1.81 5.39
CA SER A 128 -19.80 1.05 4.26
C SER A 128 -18.26 1.02 4.32
N ALA A 129 -17.67 -0.04 3.78
CA ALA A 129 -16.22 -0.23 3.76
C ALA A 129 -15.48 0.95 3.11
N GLY A 130 -16.06 1.51 2.03
CA GLY A 130 -15.49 2.66 1.34
C GLY A 130 -15.51 3.92 2.20
N VAL A 131 -16.62 4.21 2.86
CA VAL A 131 -16.73 5.37 3.77
C VAL A 131 -15.81 5.19 4.98
N GLU A 132 -15.74 4.01 5.58
CA GLU A 132 -14.81 3.72 6.68
C GLU A 132 -13.35 3.97 6.27
N MET A 133 -12.97 3.50 5.10
CA MET A 133 -11.64 3.72 4.52
C MET A 133 -11.33 5.20 4.33
N VAL A 134 -12.24 5.98 3.75
CA VAL A 134 -12.08 7.42 3.53
C VAL A 134 -11.91 8.14 4.86
N GLN A 135 -12.77 7.89 5.84
CA GLN A 135 -12.68 8.50 7.17
C GLN A 135 -11.37 8.14 7.90
N ALA A 136 -10.92 6.89 7.78
CA ALA A 136 -9.65 6.46 8.36
C ALA A 136 -8.44 7.17 7.71
N ALA A 137 -8.47 7.39 6.41
CA ALA A 137 -7.44 8.15 5.72
C ALA A 137 -7.47 9.64 6.12
N GLN A 138 -8.64 10.26 6.18
CA GLN A 138 -8.82 11.65 6.63
C GLN A 138 -8.36 11.85 8.07
N ALA A 139 -8.65 10.91 8.98
CA ALA A 139 -8.18 10.94 10.36
C ALA A 139 -6.65 10.89 10.48
N ARG A 140 -5.95 10.40 9.44
CA ARG A 140 -4.48 10.41 9.34
C ARG A 140 -3.92 11.63 8.62
N GLY A 141 -4.78 12.58 8.28
CA GLY A 141 -4.39 13.83 7.63
C GLY A 141 -4.32 13.78 6.11
N TYR A 142 -4.82 12.70 5.47
CA TYR A 142 -4.93 12.67 4.02
C TYR A 142 -6.12 13.49 3.55
N LYS A 143 -5.94 14.23 2.46
CA LYS A 143 -7.03 14.65 1.60
C LYS A 143 -7.36 13.51 0.63
N VAL A 144 -8.62 13.14 0.54
CA VAL A 144 -9.06 11.99 -0.25
C VAL A 144 -9.75 12.46 -1.51
N PHE A 145 -9.22 12.07 -2.67
CA PHE A 145 -9.79 12.40 -3.96
C PHE A 145 -10.20 11.13 -4.71
N GLY A 146 -11.49 11.01 -5.01
CA GLY A 146 -12.04 9.91 -5.80
C GLY A 146 -11.81 10.12 -7.29
N ALA A 147 -11.48 9.05 -8.03
CA ALA A 147 -11.43 9.07 -9.48
C ALA A 147 -12.83 8.94 -10.08
N GLY A 148 -13.21 9.85 -10.97
CA GLY A 148 -14.50 9.80 -11.64
C GLY A 148 -14.52 10.62 -12.95
N PRO A 149 -15.30 10.18 -13.97
CA PRO A 149 -15.28 10.84 -15.29
C PRO A 149 -15.81 12.28 -15.28
N ARG A 150 -16.60 12.62 -14.27
CA ARG A 150 -17.19 13.97 -14.07
C ARG A 150 -16.57 14.70 -12.90
N GLY A 151 -15.29 14.41 -12.58
CA GLY A 151 -14.57 15.08 -11.50
C GLY A 151 -14.41 16.58 -11.76
N GLN A 152 -14.52 17.37 -10.68
CA GLN A 152 -14.33 18.82 -10.74
C GLN A 152 -12.86 19.24 -10.76
N PHE A 153 -11.94 18.37 -10.40
CA PHE A 153 -10.51 18.62 -10.42
C PHE A 153 -9.85 17.92 -11.61
N GLU A 154 -8.92 18.61 -12.27
CA GLU A 154 -7.96 17.95 -13.15
C GLU A 154 -6.88 17.25 -12.31
N LEU A 155 -6.33 16.15 -12.82
CA LEU A 155 -5.27 15.44 -12.12
C LEU A 155 -4.08 16.32 -11.74
N LEU A 156 -3.71 17.26 -12.64
CA LEU A 156 -2.58 18.16 -12.42
C LEU A 156 -2.85 19.25 -11.37
N ASP A 157 -4.12 19.54 -11.09
CA ASP A 157 -4.52 20.57 -10.11
C ASP A 157 -4.69 19.99 -8.70
N LEU A 158 -4.53 18.67 -8.53
CA LEU A 158 -4.61 18.07 -7.20
C LEU A 158 -3.51 18.62 -6.29
N PRO A 159 -3.87 19.06 -5.05
CA PRO A 159 -2.90 19.61 -4.10
C PRO A 159 -1.96 18.52 -3.61
N ILE A 160 -0.65 18.80 -3.62
CA ILE A 160 0.39 17.90 -3.11
C ILE A 160 1.17 18.50 -1.93
N GLU A 161 0.73 19.64 -1.43
CA GLU A 161 1.32 20.36 -0.29
C GLU A 161 0.95 19.70 1.06
N GLN A 162 0.01 18.79 1.02
CA GLN A 162 -0.43 17.97 2.15
C GLN A 162 -0.60 16.52 1.69
N PRO A 163 -0.62 15.54 2.61
CA PRO A 163 -0.84 14.14 2.24
C PRO A 163 -2.13 13.94 1.45
N ILE A 164 -2.06 13.18 0.36
CA ILE A 164 -3.17 12.92 -0.55
C ILE A 164 -3.38 11.41 -0.73
N MET A 165 -4.62 10.96 -0.68
CA MET A 165 -5.03 9.64 -1.12
C MET A 165 -5.85 9.74 -2.39
N VAL A 166 -5.44 9.03 -3.45
CA VAL A 166 -6.22 8.87 -4.68
C VAL A 166 -6.98 7.56 -4.62
N LEU A 167 -8.30 7.64 -4.82
CA LEU A 167 -9.21 6.51 -4.61
C LEU A 167 -9.86 6.09 -5.92
N PHE A 168 -9.76 4.81 -6.25
CA PHE A 168 -10.34 4.20 -7.44
C PHE A 168 -11.39 3.18 -7.06
N GLY A 169 -12.50 3.18 -7.79
CA GLY A 169 -13.62 2.27 -7.59
C GLY A 169 -13.59 1.03 -8.48
N ASN A 170 -14.65 0.26 -8.41
CA ASN A 170 -14.87 -0.93 -9.22
C ASN A 170 -14.86 -0.63 -10.73
N GLU A 171 -14.34 -1.55 -11.54
CA GLU A 171 -14.17 -1.38 -12.99
C GLU A 171 -15.49 -1.16 -13.75
N ALA A 172 -16.58 -1.74 -13.27
CA ALA A 172 -17.89 -1.65 -13.93
C ALA A 172 -18.76 -0.54 -13.36
N SER A 173 -18.76 -0.35 -12.03
CA SER A 173 -19.66 0.58 -11.34
C SER A 173 -18.99 1.87 -10.87
N GLY A 174 -17.66 1.96 -10.92
CA GLY A 174 -16.92 3.08 -10.33
C GLY A 174 -16.94 3.05 -8.80
N LEU A 175 -16.74 4.20 -8.19
CA LEU A 175 -16.91 4.41 -6.75
C LEU A 175 -18.38 4.40 -6.39
N ARG A 176 -18.70 3.83 -5.22
CA ARG A 176 -20.05 3.95 -4.64
C ARG A 176 -20.36 5.41 -4.35
N GLU A 177 -21.65 5.76 -4.43
CA GLU A 177 -22.12 7.13 -4.21
C GLU A 177 -21.77 7.64 -2.80
N ASP A 178 -22.00 6.82 -1.78
CA ASP A 178 -21.69 7.14 -0.38
C ASP A 178 -20.18 7.36 -0.15
N THR A 179 -19.35 6.54 -0.77
CA THR A 179 -17.87 6.68 -0.74
C THR A 179 -17.44 7.96 -1.45
N MET A 180 -18.02 8.24 -2.62
CA MET A 180 -17.70 9.44 -3.40
C MET A 180 -18.08 10.73 -2.63
N GLN A 181 -19.23 10.72 -1.95
CA GLN A 181 -19.67 11.84 -1.12
C GLN A 181 -18.79 12.06 0.12
N ALA A 182 -18.15 11.01 0.64
CA ALA A 182 -17.23 11.12 1.76
C ALA A 182 -15.86 11.69 1.37
N CYS A 183 -15.50 11.68 0.08
CA CYS A 183 -14.23 12.23 -0.41
C CYS A 183 -14.19 13.76 -0.29
N ASP A 184 -12.99 14.33 -0.18
CA ASP A 184 -12.76 15.78 -0.22
C ASP A 184 -12.98 16.37 -1.61
N GLY A 185 -12.98 15.54 -2.65
CA GLY A 185 -13.26 15.91 -4.02
C GLY A 185 -13.18 14.74 -5.00
N VAL A 186 -13.53 15.00 -6.24
CA VAL A 186 -13.47 14.04 -7.33
C VAL A 186 -12.61 14.60 -8.45
N PHE A 187 -11.62 13.84 -8.90
CA PHE A 187 -10.76 14.21 -10.01
C PHE A 187 -11.06 13.37 -11.25
N ARG A 188 -10.71 13.90 -12.40
CA ARG A 188 -10.80 13.19 -13.69
C ARG A 188 -9.45 13.03 -14.35
N ILE A 189 -9.33 11.94 -15.11
CA ILE A 189 -8.26 11.74 -16.06
C ILE A 189 -8.81 12.18 -17.44
N PRO A 190 -8.18 13.15 -18.13
CA PRO A 190 -8.69 13.63 -19.42
C PRO A 190 -8.76 12.49 -20.45
N MET A 191 -9.90 12.40 -21.13
CA MET A 191 -10.15 11.42 -22.19
C MET A 191 -10.38 12.17 -23.50
N PHE A 192 -9.65 11.81 -24.58
CA PHE A 192 -9.72 12.45 -25.88
C PHE A 192 -10.15 11.49 -26.99
N GLY A 193 -10.50 10.26 -26.64
CA GLY A 193 -10.98 9.21 -27.54
C GLY A 193 -12.46 8.91 -27.38
N PHE A 194 -12.92 7.87 -28.08
CA PHE A 194 -14.30 7.39 -27.99
C PHE A 194 -14.55 6.54 -26.72
N THR A 195 -13.49 6.01 -26.10
CA THR A 195 -13.60 5.22 -24.87
C THR A 195 -13.87 6.14 -23.68
N GLU A 196 -14.73 5.70 -22.75
CA GLU A 196 -15.16 6.49 -21.59
C GLU A 196 -14.25 6.29 -20.37
N SER A 197 -13.41 5.26 -20.37
CA SER A 197 -12.48 4.95 -19.27
C SER A 197 -11.25 4.20 -19.76
N PHE A 198 -10.16 4.30 -19.02
CA PHE A 198 -8.99 3.41 -19.11
C PHE A 198 -9.22 2.16 -18.24
N ASN A 199 -8.45 1.10 -18.51
CA ASN A 199 -8.32 0.02 -17.53
C ASN A 199 -7.81 0.61 -16.21
N ILE A 200 -8.35 0.12 -15.08
CA ILE A 200 -8.07 0.69 -13.77
C ILE A 200 -6.59 0.67 -13.41
N SER A 201 -5.87 -0.41 -13.75
CA SER A 201 -4.43 -0.49 -13.45
C SER A 201 -3.60 0.51 -14.27
N VAL A 202 -4.05 0.85 -15.48
CA VAL A 202 -3.47 1.91 -16.30
C VAL A 202 -3.76 3.27 -15.67
N SER A 203 -5.01 3.53 -15.26
CA SER A 203 -5.40 4.76 -14.56
C SER A 203 -4.57 4.98 -13.30
N VAL A 204 -4.43 3.95 -12.47
CA VAL A 204 -3.61 3.98 -11.26
C VAL A 204 -2.15 4.31 -11.60
N GLY A 205 -1.59 3.67 -12.64
CA GLY A 205 -0.22 3.93 -13.07
C GLY A 205 0.00 5.38 -13.50
N MET A 206 -0.89 5.92 -14.34
CA MET A 206 -0.82 7.31 -14.81
C MET A 206 -0.90 8.31 -13.66
N VAL A 207 -1.83 8.09 -12.72
CA VAL A 207 -2.07 9.01 -11.60
C VAL A 207 -0.95 8.96 -10.58
N LEU A 208 -0.52 7.76 -10.17
CA LEU A 208 0.55 7.61 -9.18
C LEU A 208 1.90 8.07 -9.73
N GLU A 209 2.17 7.87 -11.01
CA GLU A 209 3.40 8.36 -11.64
C GLU A 209 3.43 9.89 -11.64
N GLN A 210 2.38 10.56 -12.12
CA GLN A 210 2.35 12.02 -12.19
C GLN A 210 2.41 12.69 -10.82
N LEU A 211 1.60 12.23 -9.86
CA LEU A 211 1.62 12.79 -8.50
C LEU A 211 2.92 12.45 -7.78
N GLY A 212 3.39 11.21 -7.92
CA GLY A 212 4.65 10.76 -7.35
C GLY A 212 5.86 11.55 -7.86
N ALA A 213 5.91 11.85 -9.16
CA ALA A 213 6.96 12.68 -9.76
C ALA A 213 6.96 14.11 -9.19
N ARG A 214 5.78 14.72 -9.01
CA ARG A 214 5.64 16.04 -8.40
C ARG A 214 6.11 16.05 -6.94
N ILE A 215 5.70 15.06 -6.14
CA ILE A 215 6.12 14.91 -4.75
C ILE A 215 7.63 14.69 -4.64
N ARG A 216 8.19 13.79 -5.46
CA ARG A 216 9.65 13.55 -5.48
C ARG A 216 10.45 14.78 -5.87
N HIS A 217 9.93 15.59 -6.79
CA HIS A 217 10.56 16.86 -7.12
C HIS A 217 10.64 17.81 -5.89
N GLN A 218 9.55 17.92 -5.12
CA GLN A 218 9.56 18.70 -3.86
C GLN A 218 10.52 18.13 -2.82
N LEU A 219 10.54 16.80 -2.62
CA LEU A 219 11.46 16.13 -1.70
C LEU A 219 12.93 16.39 -2.09
N ASN A 220 13.26 16.24 -3.36
CA ASN A 220 14.62 16.50 -3.87
C ASN A 220 15.08 17.95 -3.62
N GLN A 221 14.17 18.93 -3.72
CA GLN A 221 14.47 20.33 -3.40
C GLN A 221 14.81 20.51 -1.90
N GLN A 222 14.31 19.61 -1.05
CA GLN A 222 14.58 19.60 0.39
C GLN A 222 15.78 18.68 0.76
N GLY A 223 16.44 18.07 -0.22
CA GLY A 223 17.52 17.11 -0.01
C GLY A 223 17.06 15.74 0.52
N LEU A 224 15.77 15.40 0.33
CA LEU A 224 15.17 14.15 0.78
C LEU A 224 14.91 13.22 -0.42
N ASN A 225 15.04 11.91 -0.21
CA ASN A 225 14.73 10.87 -1.19
C ASN A 225 13.38 10.19 -0.93
N GLY A 226 12.91 10.23 0.31
CA GLY A 226 11.65 9.63 0.77
C GLY A 226 11.18 10.26 2.07
N GLU A 227 10.13 9.71 2.64
CA GLU A 227 9.40 10.34 3.74
C GLU A 227 9.31 9.48 5.01
N LEU A 228 9.80 8.23 4.97
CA LEU A 228 9.85 7.42 6.19
C LEU A 228 10.90 7.97 7.17
N SER A 229 10.50 8.15 8.42
CA SER A 229 11.43 8.44 9.52
C SER A 229 12.37 7.26 9.77
N GLU A 230 13.50 7.49 10.44
CA GLU A 230 14.45 6.41 10.74
C GLU A 230 13.80 5.30 11.59
N SER A 231 12.93 5.64 12.54
CA SER A 231 12.20 4.64 13.32
C SER A 231 11.22 3.81 12.50
N GLU A 232 10.55 4.42 11.52
CA GLU A 232 9.69 3.69 10.58
C GLU A 232 10.53 2.80 9.64
N LYS A 233 11.65 3.30 9.11
CA LYS A 233 12.58 2.50 8.29
C LYS A 233 13.09 1.28 9.05
N ASP A 234 13.47 1.44 10.31
CA ASP A 234 13.94 0.33 11.13
C ASP A 234 12.84 -0.69 11.40
N TRP A 235 11.63 -0.22 11.70
CA TRP A 235 10.50 -1.10 11.90
C TRP A 235 10.18 -1.91 10.63
N TRP A 236 10.13 -1.26 9.47
CA TRP A 236 9.89 -1.93 8.19
C TRP A 236 11.06 -2.83 7.79
N ARG A 237 12.29 -2.46 8.10
CA ARG A 237 13.48 -3.32 7.89
C ARG A 237 13.34 -4.62 8.66
N ALA A 238 13.00 -4.57 9.94
CA ALA A 238 12.73 -5.76 10.75
C ALA A 238 11.61 -6.62 10.14
N GLN A 239 10.49 -5.99 9.75
CA GLN A 239 9.37 -6.69 9.11
C GLN A 239 9.79 -7.39 7.81
N TRP A 240 10.54 -6.71 6.95
CA TRP A 240 10.89 -7.24 5.63
C TRP A 240 11.96 -8.33 5.71
N ILE A 241 12.93 -8.23 6.62
CA ILE A 241 13.88 -9.31 6.88
C ILE A 241 13.13 -10.54 7.43
N ALA A 242 12.26 -10.34 8.41
CA ALA A 242 11.51 -11.43 9.02
C ALA A 242 10.62 -12.18 8.02
N ARG A 243 10.01 -11.47 7.07
CA ARG A 243 9.14 -12.07 6.03
C ARG A 243 9.86 -12.98 5.04
N ASP A 244 11.17 -12.85 4.91
CA ASP A 244 11.97 -13.70 4.03
C ASP A 244 12.40 -15.01 4.71
N LEU A 245 12.26 -15.10 6.05
CA LEU A 245 12.71 -16.23 6.84
C LEU A 245 11.53 -17.15 7.23
N ARG A 246 11.67 -18.44 7.00
CA ARG A 246 10.69 -19.44 7.45
C ARG A 246 10.90 -19.75 8.93
N GLY A 247 9.81 -19.93 9.68
CA GLY A 247 9.88 -20.28 11.10
C GLY A 247 10.40 -19.13 11.98
N ILE A 248 10.10 -17.91 11.64
CA ILE A 248 10.63 -16.70 12.30
C ILE A 248 10.44 -16.71 13.83
N ASP A 249 9.31 -17.24 14.33
CA ASP A 249 9.09 -17.33 15.78
C ASP A 249 10.11 -18.22 16.48
N ILE A 250 10.48 -19.35 15.87
CA ILE A 250 11.51 -20.26 16.40
C ILE A 250 12.86 -19.56 16.39
N ILE A 251 13.21 -18.95 15.25
CA ILE A 251 14.48 -18.23 15.07
C ILE A 251 14.62 -17.13 16.12
N LEU A 252 13.60 -16.29 16.28
CA LEU A 252 13.66 -15.19 17.24
C LEU A 252 13.72 -15.68 18.69
N LYS A 253 13.03 -16.77 19.01
CA LYS A 253 13.10 -17.37 20.33
C LYS A 253 14.49 -17.95 20.64
N GLU A 254 15.16 -18.56 19.67
CA GLU A 254 16.52 -19.08 19.83
C GLU A 254 17.57 -17.97 19.95
N LEU A 255 17.41 -16.87 19.20
CA LEU A 255 18.41 -15.80 19.16
C LEU A 255 18.20 -14.72 20.23
N LEU A 256 16.97 -14.51 20.71
CA LEU A 256 16.61 -13.37 21.57
C LEU A 256 15.87 -13.79 22.84
N GLY A 257 15.51 -15.07 22.97
CA GLY A 257 14.71 -15.63 24.08
C GLY A 257 15.45 -15.95 25.36
#